data_46a384e6021395d00d26437173be8911
#
_entry.id   46a384e6021395d00d26437173be8911
#
_cell.length_a   1.000
_cell.length_b   1.000
_cell.length_c   1.000
_cell.angle_alpha   90.00
_cell.angle_beta   90.00
_cell.angle_gamma   90.00
#
_symmetry.space_group_name_H-M   'P 1'
#
loop_
_entity.id
_entity.type
_entity.pdbx_description
1 polymer ?
#
loop_
_entity_poly.entity_id
_entity_poly.type
_entity_poly.pdbx_seq_one_letter_code
_entity_poly.pdbx_strand_id
1 'polypeptide(L)'
;NVVWTSLSNRYRTTQCYTLMIDKNTPGDSTIIAGLQDNGNFFVNSENPAAPWKQTVNGDGSYGAIAPDKSFYVLSIQQGRIAKVTMDEQGTVTGLRRIDPIGPKKDNYLFINPLVMDPNDANVLYLPVQRRLYRQDALGAIELTGAWDSISQGWSQFPDTLVASTSGNANVFSAIAVSQANPAHRVYLGTSRRQLYRIDNANTGSPNWVALTNPAIVSAGYVSSIAVDPLNADNVLVSFSNYGIYSLFYSSNAGQSWQKVAGNLESAVAGSGTGPSIRSVSILPLPDGKRKYFCGTSIGLYSADTLILHASTNPGTQWVLEAADVIGRVVVEAVQTRASDGLVIAGTHANGVYSKNILPVTGSNEPGSAIQIKCWPNPVQESAVIQVEGVSVSGAVCSIYDMKGHLVRQLNMQQNRETIDVHSLPAEFMCMTCGG
;
A
#
# COMPACT_ATOMS: atom_id res chain seq x y z
N ASN A 1 33.06 -22.90 -23.13
CA ASN A 1 31.88 -22.21 -22.65
C ASN A 1 31.69 -22.52 -21.17
N VAL A 2 31.55 -21.47 -20.35
CA VAL A 2 31.20 -21.63 -18.94
C VAL A 2 29.68 -21.70 -18.85
N VAL A 3 29.14 -22.71 -18.23
CA VAL A 3 27.69 -22.86 -17.99
C VAL A 3 27.40 -22.46 -16.53
N TRP A 4 26.49 -21.51 -16.35
CA TRP A 4 26.04 -21.05 -15.03
C TRP A 4 24.76 -21.75 -14.64
N THR A 5 24.70 -22.28 -13.43
CA THR A 5 23.49 -22.88 -12.84
C THR A 5 22.96 -21.97 -11.74
N SER A 6 21.69 -21.59 -11.82
CA SER A 6 21.05 -20.82 -10.75
C SER A 6 20.84 -21.68 -9.52
N LEU A 7 21.31 -21.21 -8.37
CA LEU A 7 21.09 -21.83 -7.07
C LEU A 7 19.99 -21.15 -6.27
N SER A 8 19.33 -20.13 -6.85
CA SER A 8 18.37 -19.29 -6.13
C SER A 8 17.07 -20.00 -5.72
N ASN A 9 16.70 -21.09 -6.37
CA ASN A 9 15.55 -21.94 -6.04
C ASN A 9 14.30 -21.18 -5.59
N ARG A 10 13.91 -20.14 -6.35
CA ARG A 10 12.81 -19.19 -6.03
C ARG A 10 13.05 -18.35 -4.77
N TYR A 11 14.27 -18.21 -4.29
CA TYR A 11 14.60 -17.34 -3.17
C TYR A 11 14.29 -15.87 -3.51
N ARG A 12 13.45 -15.24 -2.71
CA ARG A 12 13.03 -13.84 -2.89
C ARG A 12 13.83 -12.98 -1.94
N THR A 13 14.59 -12.02 -2.44
CA THR A 13 15.48 -11.17 -1.63
C THR A 13 15.25 -9.69 -1.84
N THR A 14 14.32 -9.30 -2.72
CA THR A 14 14.08 -7.89 -3.06
C THR A 14 13.46 -7.14 -1.90
N GLN A 15 14.09 -6.07 -1.47
CA GLN A 15 13.56 -5.17 -0.44
C GLN A 15 12.65 -4.14 -1.08
N CYS A 16 11.37 -4.14 -0.66
CA CYS A 16 10.41 -3.10 -1.02
C CYS A 16 10.60 -1.89 -0.09
N TYR A 17 10.82 -0.71 -0.66
CA TYR A 17 10.80 0.55 0.09
C TYR A 17 9.40 1.18 0.10
N THR A 18 8.72 1.16 -1.04
CA THR A 18 7.46 1.87 -1.23
C THR A 18 6.52 1.10 -2.14
N LEU A 19 5.22 1.38 -2.04
CA LEU A 19 4.18 0.86 -2.90
C LEU A 19 3.29 1.99 -3.41
N MET A 20 2.85 1.87 -4.65
CA MET A 20 1.93 2.79 -5.31
C MET A 20 0.80 2.00 -5.95
N ILE A 21 -0.43 2.47 -5.79
CA ILE A 21 -1.64 1.98 -6.44
C ILE A 21 -2.46 3.16 -6.95
N ASP A 22 -3.28 2.95 -7.94
CA ASP A 22 -4.37 3.87 -8.24
C ASP A 22 -5.43 3.75 -7.13
N LYS A 23 -5.61 4.82 -6.37
CA LYS A 23 -6.56 4.86 -5.23
C LYS A 23 -7.99 5.15 -5.67
N ASN A 24 -8.19 5.57 -6.90
CA ASN A 24 -9.48 6.10 -7.39
C ASN A 24 -10.26 5.08 -8.25
N THR A 25 -9.58 4.14 -8.90
CA THR A 25 -10.21 3.19 -9.81
C THR A 25 -10.44 1.84 -9.13
N PRO A 26 -11.70 1.47 -8.80
CA PRO A 26 -12.02 0.16 -8.24
C PRO A 26 -11.63 -0.96 -9.22
N GLY A 27 -11.12 -2.08 -8.71
CA GLY A 27 -10.72 -3.24 -9.50
C GLY A 27 -9.44 -3.07 -10.31
N ASP A 28 -8.76 -1.91 -10.21
CA ASP A 28 -7.47 -1.71 -10.88
C ASP A 28 -6.38 -2.59 -10.26
N SER A 29 -5.69 -3.36 -11.09
CA SER A 29 -4.63 -4.27 -10.68
C SER A 29 -3.22 -3.68 -10.79
N THR A 30 -3.10 -2.40 -11.16
CA THR A 30 -1.80 -1.74 -11.29
C THR A 30 -1.14 -1.54 -9.94
N ILE A 31 0.03 -2.11 -9.78
CA ILE A 31 0.90 -1.93 -8.61
C ILE A 31 2.29 -1.51 -9.10
N ILE A 32 2.86 -0.50 -8.47
CA ILE A 32 4.26 -0.12 -8.66
C ILE A 32 4.97 -0.25 -7.31
N ALA A 33 6.11 -0.92 -7.30
CA ALA A 33 6.96 -1.05 -6.13
C ALA A 33 8.30 -0.34 -6.35
N GLY A 34 8.67 0.52 -5.42
CA GLY A 34 10.03 1.07 -5.33
C GLY A 34 10.90 0.09 -4.55
N LEU A 35 11.98 -0.38 -5.16
CA LEU A 35 12.81 -1.48 -4.66
C LEU A 35 14.26 -1.04 -4.48
N GLN A 36 14.90 -1.53 -3.44
CA GLN A 36 16.33 -1.30 -3.19
C GLN A 36 17.14 -1.86 -4.36
N ASP A 37 18.07 -1.04 -4.87
CA ASP A 37 19.03 -1.38 -5.95
C ASP A 37 18.41 -1.87 -7.27
N ASN A 38 17.07 -1.90 -7.36
CA ASN A 38 16.35 -2.47 -8.50
C ASN A 38 15.40 -1.47 -9.19
N GLY A 39 15.28 -0.25 -8.68
CA GLY A 39 14.42 0.78 -9.26
C GLY A 39 12.93 0.59 -8.98
N ASN A 40 12.10 1.09 -9.88
CA ASN A 40 10.65 0.95 -9.79
C ASN A 40 10.19 -0.19 -10.69
N PHE A 41 9.38 -1.10 -10.13
CA PHE A 41 8.81 -2.24 -10.85
C PHE A 41 7.30 -2.11 -10.93
N PHE A 42 6.78 -2.38 -12.12
CA PHE A 42 5.37 -2.28 -12.48
C PHE A 42 4.79 -3.68 -12.73
N VAL A 43 3.55 -3.88 -12.30
CA VAL A 43 2.69 -4.97 -12.70
C VAL A 43 1.25 -4.46 -12.85
N ASN A 44 0.53 -4.97 -13.84
CA ASN A 44 -0.90 -4.75 -14.03
C ASN A 44 -1.58 -6.10 -14.26
N SER A 45 -1.74 -6.86 -13.18
CA SER A 45 -2.32 -8.19 -13.26
C SER A 45 -2.71 -8.69 -11.86
N GLU A 46 -3.82 -9.40 -11.77
CA GLU A 46 -4.24 -10.15 -10.59
C GLU A 46 -3.54 -11.51 -10.48
N ASN A 47 -2.91 -11.98 -11.56
CA ASN A 47 -2.18 -13.24 -11.56
C ASN A 47 -0.88 -13.10 -10.73
N PRO A 48 -0.72 -13.84 -9.62
CA PRO A 48 0.47 -13.73 -8.77
C PRO A 48 1.76 -14.21 -9.44
N ALA A 49 1.67 -14.91 -10.57
CA ALA A 49 2.80 -15.34 -11.39
C ALA A 49 3.16 -14.36 -12.51
N ALA A 50 2.40 -13.25 -12.67
CA ALA A 50 2.69 -12.26 -13.69
C ALA A 50 4.08 -11.65 -13.49
N PRO A 51 4.88 -11.50 -14.55
CA PRO A 51 6.20 -10.88 -14.45
C PRO A 51 6.08 -9.39 -14.15
N TRP A 52 6.87 -8.92 -13.20
CA TRP A 52 7.03 -7.50 -12.94
C TRP A 52 8.04 -6.90 -13.89
N LYS A 53 7.78 -5.69 -14.37
CA LYS A 53 8.63 -4.97 -15.31
C LYS A 53 9.32 -3.79 -14.64
N GLN A 54 10.64 -3.71 -14.77
CA GLN A 54 11.39 -2.55 -14.34
C GLN A 54 11.07 -1.35 -15.25
N THR A 55 10.75 -0.21 -14.67
CA THR A 55 10.37 1.03 -15.38
C THR A 55 11.45 2.10 -15.30
N VAL A 56 11.91 2.43 -14.09
CA VAL A 56 12.97 3.39 -13.84
C VAL A 56 14.04 2.75 -12.96
N ASN A 57 15.29 2.85 -13.36
CA ASN A 57 16.42 2.21 -12.67
C ASN A 57 16.95 3.09 -11.52
N GLY A 58 17.59 2.45 -10.52
CA GLY A 58 18.19 3.07 -9.33
C GLY A 58 17.64 2.41 -8.06
N ASP A 59 17.62 3.14 -6.94
CA ASP A 59 16.83 2.77 -5.75
C ASP A 59 15.42 3.36 -5.89
N GLY A 60 14.44 2.50 -6.15
CA GLY A 60 13.06 2.94 -6.33
C GLY A 60 12.50 3.58 -5.05
N SER A 61 11.87 4.73 -5.19
CA SER A 61 11.38 5.52 -4.08
C SER A 61 9.88 5.79 -4.21
N TYR A 62 9.38 6.82 -3.58
CA TYR A 62 7.97 7.20 -3.65
C TYR A 62 7.56 7.60 -5.08
N GLY A 63 6.28 7.48 -5.35
CA GLY A 63 5.69 7.92 -6.61
C GLY A 63 4.17 8.02 -6.50
N ALA A 64 3.55 8.28 -7.62
CA ALA A 64 2.09 8.39 -7.73
C ALA A 64 1.60 7.94 -9.10
N ILE A 65 0.38 7.48 -9.15
CA ILE A 65 -0.36 7.11 -10.36
C ILE A 65 -1.45 8.15 -10.55
N ALA A 66 -1.47 8.84 -11.69
CA ALA A 66 -2.60 9.72 -12.03
C ALA A 66 -3.89 8.89 -12.15
N PRO A 67 -5.05 9.40 -11.71
CA PRO A 67 -6.30 8.61 -11.62
C PRO A 67 -6.74 8.00 -12.96
N ASP A 68 -6.44 8.66 -14.07
CA ASP A 68 -6.73 8.19 -15.44
C ASP A 68 -5.56 7.44 -16.08
N LYS A 69 -4.45 7.25 -15.32
CA LYS A 69 -3.18 6.68 -15.80
C LYS A 69 -2.57 7.42 -17.00
N SER A 70 -2.98 8.67 -17.25
CA SER A 70 -2.40 9.50 -18.31
C SER A 70 -0.91 9.73 -18.10
N PHE A 71 -0.44 9.69 -16.85
CA PHE A 71 0.98 9.69 -16.49
C PHE A 71 1.20 9.06 -15.11
N TYR A 72 2.47 8.81 -14.83
CA TYR A 72 2.97 8.35 -13.54
C TYR A 72 4.07 9.29 -13.07
N VAL A 73 4.16 9.50 -11.76
CA VAL A 73 5.32 10.15 -11.14
C VAL A 73 6.10 9.07 -10.43
N LEU A 74 7.33 8.85 -10.83
CA LEU A 74 8.24 7.87 -10.23
C LEU A 74 9.49 8.57 -9.73
N SER A 75 9.93 8.22 -8.54
CA SER A 75 11.19 8.75 -8.02
C SER A 75 12.18 7.64 -7.70
N ILE A 76 13.43 8.03 -7.65
CA ILE A 76 14.55 7.21 -7.20
C ILE A 76 15.30 7.95 -6.09
N GLN A 77 16.34 7.31 -5.56
CA GLN A 77 17.11 7.83 -4.45
C GLN A 77 17.50 9.31 -4.61
N GLN A 78 17.55 10.02 -3.49
CA GLN A 78 18.01 11.41 -3.41
C GLN A 78 17.18 12.39 -4.25
N GLY A 79 15.85 12.14 -4.30
CA GLY A 79 14.87 13.08 -4.85
C GLY A 79 14.90 13.29 -6.35
N ARG A 80 15.46 12.37 -7.13
CA ARG A 80 15.30 12.39 -8.59
C ARG A 80 13.90 11.89 -8.92
N ILE A 81 13.11 12.74 -9.55
CA ILE A 81 11.70 12.51 -9.83
C ILE A 81 11.50 12.60 -11.34
N ALA A 82 10.78 11.65 -11.90
CA ALA A 82 10.38 11.63 -13.30
C ALA A 82 8.86 11.57 -13.45
N LYS A 83 8.30 12.36 -14.35
CA LYS A 83 7.01 12.13 -14.98
C LYS A 83 7.22 11.16 -16.13
N VAL A 84 6.43 10.09 -16.18
CA VAL A 84 6.52 9.07 -17.23
C VAL A 84 5.13 8.71 -17.74
N THR A 85 5.08 8.28 -19.01
CA THR A 85 3.94 7.52 -19.56
C THR A 85 4.37 6.10 -19.81
N MET A 86 3.45 5.16 -19.67
CA MET A 86 3.70 3.74 -19.86
C MET A 86 2.56 3.10 -20.66
N ASP A 87 2.89 2.05 -21.39
CA ASP A 87 1.89 1.16 -21.97
C ASP A 87 1.29 0.23 -20.90
N GLU A 88 0.30 -0.57 -21.26
CA GLU A 88 -0.37 -1.52 -20.37
C GLU A 88 0.59 -2.59 -19.79
N GLN A 89 1.72 -2.81 -20.44
CA GLN A 89 2.75 -3.75 -20.02
C GLN A 89 3.84 -3.09 -19.16
N GLY A 90 3.71 -1.77 -18.86
CA GLY A 90 4.68 -1.02 -18.07
C GLY A 90 5.93 -0.61 -18.84
N THR A 91 5.90 -0.62 -20.20
CA THR A 91 6.98 -0.04 -20.99
C THR A 91 6.88 1.48 -20.96
N VAL A 92 7.96 2.15 -20.56
CA VAL A 92 8.01 3.62 -20.58
C VAL A 92 7.97 4.11 -22.04
N THR A 93 6.93 4.86 -22.38
CA THR A 93 6.70 5.43 -23.72
C THR A 93 7.08 6.90 -23.81
N GLY A 94 7.17 7.59 -22.68
CA GLY A 94 7.63 8.97 -22.59
C GLY A 94 8.17 9.27 -21.20
N LEU A 95 9.11 10.19 -21.10
CA LEU A 95 9.79 10.52 -19.85
C LEU A 95 10.23 11.98 -19.82
N ARG A 96 10.14 12.60 -18.63
CA ARG A 96 10.79 13.87 -18.30
C ARG A 96 11.16 13.87 -16.82
N ARG A 97 12.42 14.14 -16.49
CA ARG A 97 12.82 14.41 -15.11
C ARG A 97 12.25 15.76 -14.67
N ILE A 98 11.67 15.82 -13.47
CA ILE A 98 10.84 16.95 -13.02
C ILE A 98 11.18 17.47 -11.62
N ASP A 99 12.17 16.97 -10.91
CA ASP A 99 12.53 17.52 -9.60
C ASP A 99 12.93 19.01 -9.70
N PRO A 100 12.70 19.82 -8.65
CA PRO A 100 12.91 21.25 -8.71
C PRO A 100 14.38 21.64 -8.84
N ILE A 101 14.66 22.71 -9.58
CA ILE A 101 15.97 23.38 -9.59
C ILE A 101 16.20 24.01 -8.21
N GLY A 102 17.40 23.91 -7.67
CA GLY A 102 17.84 24.54 -6.42
C GLY A 102 18.32 23.54 -5.38
N PRO A 103 17.48 22.59 -4.92
CA PRO A 103 17.95 21.57 -3.99
C PRO A 103 19.03 20.68 -4.59
N LYS A 104 20.09 20.41 -3.82
CA LYS A 104 21.12 19.45 -4.16
C LYS A 104 20.74 18.04 -3.71
N LYS A 105 21.35 16.99 -4.25
CA LYS A 105 21.10 15.59 -3.89
C LYS A 105 21.14 15.34 -2.37
N ASP A 106 22.06 15.97 -1.67
CA ASP A 106 22.25 15.80 -0.22
C ASP A 106 21.20 16.58 0.60
N ASN A 107 20.31 17.35 -0.03
CA ASN A 107 19.16 17.96 0.61
C ASN A 107 17.96 17.01 0.73
N TYR A 108 17.96 15.91 0.00
CA TYR A 108 16.90 14.91 0.04
C TYR A 108 17.24 13.80 1.04
N LEU A 109 16.23 13.17 1.60
CA LEU A 109 16.41 11.85 2.20
C LEU A 109 16.81 10.85 1.10
N PHE A 110 17.48 9.77 1.47
CA PHE A 110 17.83 8.71 0.51
C PHE A 110 16.57 8.19 -0.20
N ILE A 111 15.57 7.77 0.55
CA ILE A 111 14.21 7.51 0.06
C ILE A 111 13.35 8.70 0.50
N ASN A 112 13.15 9.65 -0.40
CA ASN A 112 12.51 10.92 -0.08
C ASN A 112 10.99 10.84 -0.31
N PRO A 113 10.17 11.15 0.70
CA PRO A 113 8.72 11.11 0.54
C PRO A 113 8.25 12.17 -0.45
N LEU A 114 7.20 11.84 -1.18
CA LEU A 114 6.39 12.75 -2.00
C LEU A 114 4.96 12.26 -2.02
N VAL A 115 4.02 13.11 -2.34
CA VAL A 115 2.62 12.74 -2.48
C VAL A 115 1.92 13.60 -3.53
N MET A 116 1.17 12.96 -4.42
CA MET A 116 0.23 13.64 -5.32
C MET A 116 -1.04 13.98 -4.54
N ASP A 117 -1.60 15.15 -4.81
CA ASP A 117 -2.88 15.54 -4.22
C ASP A 117 -3.99 14.61 -4.75
N PRO A 118 -4.73 13.91 -3.89
CA PRO A 118 -5.77 12.98 -4.34
C PRO A 118 -6.95 13.65 -5.02
N ASN A 119 -7.07 14.98 -4.89
CA ASN A 119 -8.16 15.77 -5.49
C ASN A 119 -7.72 16.55 -6.74
N ASP A 120 -6.41 16.63 -7.02
CA ASP A 120 -5.87 17.29 -8.21
C ASP A 120 -4.55 16.61 -8.64
N ALA A 121 -4.60 15.82 -9.70
CA ALA A 121 -3.44 15.13 -10.24
C ALA A 121 -2.34 16.07 -10.79
N ASN A 122 -2.61 17.37 -10.98
CA ASN A 122 -1.58 18.36 -11.33
C ASN A 122 -0.70 18.74 -10.14
N VAL A 123 -1.15 18.48 -8.91
CA VAL A 123 -0.50 18.94 -7.69
C VAL A 123 0.30 17.82 -7.05
N LEU A 124 1.60 18.09 -6.84
CA LEU A 124 2.51 17.20 -6.13
C LEU A 124 3.21 17.97 -5.00
N TYR A 125 3.22 17.41 -3.80
CA TYR A 125 3.94 17.96 -2.66
C TYR A 125 5.23 17.18 -2.41
N LEU A 126 6.33 17.92 -2.24
CA LEU A 126 7.68 17.37 -2.09
C LEU A 126 8.39 18.02 -0.89
N PRO A 127 8.49 17.34 0.24
CA PRO A 127 9.36 17.80 1.32
C PRO A 127 10.83 17.64 0.92
N VAL A 128 11.62 18.67 1.17
CA VAL A 128 13.07 18.67 0.96
C VAL A 128 13.74 19.26 2.19
N GLN A 129 14.40 18.46 3.00
CA GLN A 129 14.92 18.87 4.32
C GLN A 129 13.84 19.51 5.18
N ARG A 130 13.89 20.82 5.37
CA ARG A 130 13.00 21.62 6.23
C ARG A 130 12.00 22.45 5.46
N ARG A 131 11.88 22.24 4.15
CA ARG A 131 11.02 23.01 3.25
C ARG A 131 10.04 22.10 2.56
N LEU A 132 8.90 22.64 2.22
CA LEU A 132 7.92 21.98 1.35
C LEU A 132 7.91 22.68 0.01
N TYR A 133 7.98 21.91 -1.06
CA TYR A 133 7.77 22.35 -2.43
C TYR A 133 6.42 21.84 -2.94
N ARG A 134 5.80 22.60 -3.83
CA ARG A 134 4.60 22.22 -4.54
C ARG A 134 4.84 22.36 -6.04
N GLN A 135 4.53 21.33 -6.77
CA GLN A 135 4.34 21.33 -8.22
C GLN A 135 2.83 21.48 -8.48
N ASP A 136 2.40 22.35 -9.36
CA ASP A 136 0.99 22.60 -9.66
C ASP A 136 0.64 22.55 -11.16
N ALA A 137 1.52 21.97 -11.97
CA ALA A 137 1.35 21.91 -13.42
C ALA A 137 1.81 20.56 -14.02
N LEU A 138 1.68 19.45 -13.29
CA LEU A 138 2.17 18.14 -13.76
C LEU A 138 1.64 17.77 -15.14
N GLY A 139 0.37 18.01 -15.43
CA GLY A 139 -0.25 17.72 -16.73
C GLY A 139 0.41 18.45 -17.88
N ALA A 140 0.84 19.70 -17.67
CA ALA A 140 1.41 20.57 -18.69
C ALA A 140 2.92 20.33 -18.96
N ILE A 141 3.59 19.47 -18.19
CA ILE A 141 5.00 19.14 -18.41
C ILE A 141 5.14 18.21 -19.60
N GLU A 142 5.83 18.66 -20.65
CA GLU A 142 6.10 17.87 -21.84
C GLU A 142 7.14 16.77 -21.58
N LEU A 143 6.95 15.59 -22.19
CA LEU A 143 7.81 14.42 -22.05
C LEU A 143 8.92 14.47 -23.12
N THR A 144 9.92 15.29 -22.90
CA THR A 144 11.00 15.57 -23.87
C THR A 144 12.12 14.54 -23.86
N GLY A 145 12.10 13.55 -22.97
CA GLY A 145 13.21 12.62 -22.73
C GLY A 145 14.37 13.21 -21.92
N ALA A 146 14.32 14.49 -21.57
CA ALA A 146 15.41 15.16 -20.88
C ALA A 146 15.52 14.74 -19.41
N TRP A 147 16.76 14.64 -18.91
CA TRP A 147 17.07 14.17 -17.54
C TRP A 147 17.77 15.26 -16.71
N ASP A 148 17.20 16.45 -16.70
CA ASP A 148 17.63 17.60 -15.90
C ASP A 148 16.45 18.14 -15.08
N SER A 149 16.74 18.78 -13.92
CA SER A 149 15.75 19.40 -13.04
C SER A 149 15.05 20.57 -13.73
N ILE A 150 13.84 20.91 -13.30
CA ILE A 150 13.02 21.96 -13.91
C ILE A 150 12.57 23.00 -12.88
N SER A 151 12.22 24.20 -13.33
CA SER A 151 11.54 25.22 -12.54
C SER A 151 10.03 25.28 -12.80
N GLN A 152 9.59 24.81 -13.99
CA GLN A 152 8.19 24.89 -14.42
C GLN A 152 7.25 24.25 -13.39
N GLY A 153 6.24 25.01 -12.95
CA GLY A 153 5.20 24.56 -12.02
C GLY A 153 5.64 24.43 -10.56
N TRP A 154 6.93 24.56 -10.24
CA TRP A 154 7.40 24.45 -8.87
C TRP A 154 7.34 25.79 -8.12
N SER A 155 6.76 25.72 -6.93
CA SER A 155 6.79 26.78 -5.93
C SER A 155 7.29 26.23 -4.58
N GLN A 156 7.92 27.09 -3.77
CA GLN A 156 8.34 26.74 -2.44
C GLN A 156 7.42 27.43 -1.43
N PHE A 157 6.98 26.70 -0.42
CA PHE A 157 6.23 27.28 0.70
C PHE A 157 7.12 28.26 1.49
N PRO A 158 6.56 29.37 1.99
CA PRO A 158 7.33 30.41 2.68
C PRO A 158 7.87 29.90 4.02
N ASP A 159 7.13 29.06 4.73
CA ASP A 159 7.49 28.56 6.05
C ASP A 159 8.47 27.40 5.97
N THR A 160 9.36 27.34 6.94
CA THR A 160 10.36 26.28 7.10
C THR A 160 10.43 25.84 8.55
N LEU A 161 10.89 24.61 8.77
CA LEU A 161 11.21 24.18 10.13
C LEU A 161 12.37 25.02 10.70
N VAL A 162 12.30 25.35 11.99
CA VAL A 162 13.39 26.01 12.69
C VAL A 162 14.65 25.14 12.62
N ALA A 163 15.79 25.76 12.35
CA ALA A 163 17.06 25.06 12.31
C ALA A 163 17.35 24.40 13.67
N SER A 164 17.72 23.12 13.67
CA SER A 164 18.19 22.45 14.86
C SER A 164 19.58 22.99 15.24
N THR A 165 19.77 23.38 16.47
CA THR A 165 21.07 23.77 17.02
C THR A 165 21.96 22.59 17.39
N SER A 166 21.42 21.37 17.41
CA SER A 166 22.15 20.12 17.63
C SER A 166 22.44 19.42 16.31
N GLY A 167 23.65 18.88 16.13
CA GLY A 167 24.24 18.37 14.90
C GLY A 167 23.46 17.34 14.06
N ASN A 168 22.25 16.94 14.47
CA ASN A 168 21.34 16.13 13.68
C ASN A 168 20.21 17.00 13.15
N ALA A 169 20.16 17.23 11.85
CA ALA A 169 19.14 18.05 11.22
C ALA A 169 17.74 17.50 11.48
N ASN A 170 16.81 18.38 11.93
CA ASN A 170 15.39 18.08 11.91
C ASN A 170 14.89 18.28 10.48
N VAL A 171 14.38 17.22 9.84
CA VAL A 171 13.92 17.24 8.46
C VAL A 171 12.54 16.60 8.35
N PHE A 172 11.77 16.97 7.34
CA PHE A 172 10.52 16.26 7.03
C PHE A 172 10.83 14.83 6.63
N SER A 173 10.08 13.89 7.19
CA SER A 173 10.28 12.45 6.99
C SER A 173 9.01 11.72 6.53
N ALA A 174 7.85 12.33 6.69
CA ALA A 174 6.58 11.77 6.26
C ALA A 174 5.64 12.88 5.80
N ILE A 175 4.76 12.55 4.84
CA ILE A 175 3.75 13.44 4.29
C ILE A 175 2.50 12.67 3.91
N ALA A 176 1.33 13.26 4.13
CA ALA A 176 0.04 12.77 3.64
C ALA A 176 -0.87 13.95 3.29
N VAL A 177 -1.81 13.71 2.36
CA VAL A 177 -2.80 14.71 1.91
C VAL A 177 -4.20 14.17 2.10
N SER A 178 -5.13 15.01 2.56
CA SER A 178 -6.53 14.64 2.72
C SER A 178 -7.25 14.54 1.37
N GLN A 179 -8.02 13.46 1.20
CA GLN A 179 -8.98 13.30 0.12
C GLN A 179 -10.36 13.91 0.50
N ALA A 180 -10.80 13.65 1.74
CA ALA A 180 -12.04 14.22 2.27
C ALA A 180 -11.91 15.70 2.62
N ASN A 181 -13.04 16.37 2.75
CA ASN A 181 -13.09 17.77 3.19
C ASN A 181 -12.68 17.91 4.67
N PRO A 182 -11.87 18.93 4.99
CA PRO A 182 -11.21 19.86 4.10
C PRO A 182 -10.21 19.17 3.17
N ALA A 183 -10.46 19.22 1.86
CA ALA A 183 -9.57 18.72 0.83
C ALA A 183 -8.26 19.52 0.79
N HIS A 184 -7.21 18.96 0.17
CA HIS A 184 -5.90 19.63 0.01
C HIS A 184 -5.22 19.99 1.35
N ARG A 185 -5.61 19.35 2.44
CA ARG A 185 -4.95 19.50 3.73
C ARG A 185 -3.75 18.55 3.77
N VAL A 186 -2.57 19.12 3.97
CA VAL A 186 -1.31 18.37 4.06
C VAL A 186 -0.94 18.18 5.53
N TYR A 187 -0.58 16.94 5.89
CA TYR A 187 0.05 16.60 7.15
C TYR A 187 1.52 16.26 6.93
N LEU A 188 2.39 16.77 7.77
CA LEU A 188 3.83 16.57 7.70
C LEU A 188 4.36 16.07 9.05
N GLY A 189 5.21 15.06 8.97
CA GLY A 189 6.00 14.58 10.12
C GLY A 189 7.48 14.81 9.91
N THR A 190 8.23 14.89 11.01
CA THR A 190 9.67 15.12 10.97
C THR A 190 10.46 13.96 11.57
N SER A 191 11.76 13.93 11.26
CA SER A 191 12.74 13.01 11.85
C SER A 191 12.91 13.20 13.37
N ARG A 192 12.27 14.22 13.96
CA ARG A 192 12.32 14.57 15.39
C ARG A 192 10.96 14.87 15.98
N ARG A 193 9.98 13.96 15.77
CA ARG A 193 8.64 13.95 16.38
C ARG A 193 7.72 15.14 16.08
N GLN A 194 8.15 16.17 15.39
CA GLN A 194 7.27 17.31 15.12
C GLN A 194 6.26 16.96 14.04
N LEU A 195 5.05 17.45 14.22
CA LEU A 195 3.94 17.27 13.30
C LEU A 195 3.42 18.65 12.91
N TYR A 196 3.03 18.78 11.65
CA TYR A 196 2.45 20.00 11.10
C TYR A 196 1.22 19.65 10.26
N ARG A 197 0.30 20.61 10.19
CA ARG A 197 -0.81 20.61 9.26
C ARG A 197 -0.77 21.88 8.44
N ILE A 198 -1.07 21.78 7.17
CA ILE A 198 -1.22 22.91 6.26
C ILE A 198 -2.61 22.82 5.66
N ASP A 199 -3.44 23.78 5.98
CA ASP A 199 -4.76 23.90 5.36
C ASP A 199 -4.64 24.71 4.06
N ASN A 200 -5.45 24.38 3.04
CA ASN A 200 -5.44 25.01 1.72
C ASN A 200 -4.06 24.98 1.03
N ALA A 201 -3.39 23.84 1.11
CA ALA A 201 -2.02 23.71 0.61
C ALA A 201 -1.91 23.86 -0.92
N ASN A 202 -3.01 23.70 -1.66
CA ASN A 202 -3.09 23.92 -3.10
C ASN A 202 -3.24 25.40 -3.51
N THR A 203 -3.34 26.31 -2.56
CA THR A 203 -3.52 27.76 -2.83
C THR A 203 -2.23 28.57 -2.64
N GLY A 204 -2.27 29.85 -3.00
CA GLY A 204 -1.17 30.79 -2.74
C GLY A 204 -1.07 31.27 -1.28
N SER A 205 -2.04 30.92 -0.43
CA SER A 205 -2.11 31.35 0.98
C SER A 205 -2.36 30.18 1.90
N PRO A 206 -1.41 29.21 1.99
CA PRO A 206 -1.55 28.08 2.88
C PRO A 206 -1.48 28.50 4.34
N ASN A 207 -2.27 27.83 5.21
CA ASN A 207 -2.27 28.08 6.64
C ASN A 207 -1.50 26.97 7.37
N TRP A 208 -0.34 27.30 7.92
CA TRP A 208 0.50 26.39 8.70
C TRP A 208 0.06 26.31 10.15
N VAL A 209 -0.09 25.10 10.66
CA VAL A 209 -0.42 24.80 12.05
C VAL A 209 0.59 23.81 12.61
N ALA A 210 1.35 24.22 13.62
CA ALA A 210 2.16 23.29 14.39
C ALA A 210 1.26 22.46 15.31
N LEU A 211 1.35 21.14 15.20
CA LEU A 211 0.53 20.21 15.96
C LEU A 211 1.27 19.82 17.23
N THR A 212 0.84 20.36 18.35
CA THR A 212 1.45 20.04 19.65
C THR A 212 0.99 18.67 20.11
N ASN A 213 1.93 17.79 20.44
CA ASN A 213 1.60 16.50 21.02
C ASN A 213 2.33 16.28 22.34
N PRO A 214 1.70 16.61 23.49
CA PRO A 214 2.30 16.39 24.81
C PRO A 214 2.48 14.90 25.15
N ALA A 215 1.78 13.99 24.45
CA ALA A 215 1.94 12.56 24.65
C ALA A 215 3.23 12.00 24.02
N ILE A 216 3.83 12.71 23.06
CA ILE A 216 5.11 12.34 22.44
C ILE A 216 6.24 13.02 23.20
N VAL A 217 6.80 12.35 24.19
CA VAL A 217 7.80 12.94 25.10
C VAL A 217 9.25 12.76 24.66
N SER A 218 9.54 11.82 23.77
CA SER A 218 10.90 11.54 23.28
C SER A 218 11.08 11.90 21.81
N ALA A 219 12.33 12.15 21.39
CA ALA A 219 12.64 12.34 19.97
C ALA A 219 12.35 11.05 19.20
N GLY A 220 11.49 11.15 18.19
CA GLY A 220 11.09 10.03 17.37
C GLY A 220 11.04 10.40 15.90
N TYR A 221 11.35 9.42 15.02
CA TYR A 221 11.26 9.56 13.59
C TYR A 221 9.83 9.23 13.15
N VAL A 222 9.11 10.21 12.63
CA VAL A 222 7.79 9.98 12.04
C VAL A 222 7.99 9.21 10.75
N SER A 223 7.58 7.95 10.75
CA SER A 223 7.79 7.03 9.62
C SER A 223 6.64 7.06 8.62
N SER A 224 5.41 7.27 9.09
CA SER A 224 4.24 7.29 8.21
C SER A 224 3.10 8.08 8.82
N ILE A 225 2.28 8.66 7.96
CA ILE A 225 1.03 9.36 8.29
C ILE A 225 -0.06 8.82 7.38
N ALA A 226 -1.19 8.41 7.95
CA ALA A 226 -2.39 8.07 7.18
C ALA A 226 -3.54 9.00 7.58
N VAL A 227 -4.17 9.59 6.58
CA VAL A 227 -5.40 10.37 6.72
C VAL A 227 -6.57 9.50 6.26
N ASP A 228 -7.65 9.48 7.03
CA ASP A 228 -8.87 8.76 6.65
C ASP A 228 -9.43 9.33 5.33
N PRO A 229 -9.59 8.51 4.29
CA PRO A 229 -10.10 8.97 2.99
C PRO A 229 -11.49 9.61 3.05
N LEU A 230 -12.28 9.33 4.09
CA LEU A 230 -13.63 9.87 4.28
C LEU A 230 -13.73 10.94 5.37
N ASN A 231 -12.65 11.22 6.11
CA ASN A 231 -12.63 12.25 7.15
C ASN A 231 -11.23 12.82 7.35
N ALA A 232 -11.00 14.02 6.85
CA ALA A 232 -9.70 14.70 6.91
C ALA A 232 -9.18 14.99 8.34
N ASP A 233 -10.04 14.91 9.35
CA ASP A 233 -9.67 15.14 10.75
C ASP A 233 -9.16 13.88 11.46
N ASN A 234 -9.39 12.71 10.86
CA ASN A 234 -8.93 11.43 11.37
C ASN A 234 -7.53 11.11 10.83
N VAL A 235 -6.56 11.06 11.71
CA VAL A 235 -5.14 10.91 11.33
C VAL A 235 -4.47 9.87 12.23
N LEU A 236 -3.80 8.91 11.63
CA LEU A 236 -2.95 7.93 12.28
C LEU A 236 -1.48 8.24 11.97
N VAL A 237 -0.64 8.32 13.00
CA VAL A 237 0.79 8.63 12.87
C VAL A 237 1.63 7.55 13.54
N SER A 238 2.70 7.14 12.86
CA SER A 238 3.63 6.14 13.36
C SER A 238 5.04 6.67 13.54
N PHE A 239 5.76 6.05 14.48
CA PHE A 239 7.16 6.26 14.77
C PHE A 239 7.94 4.96 14.65
N SER A 240 9.07 4.98 13.95
CA SER A 240 9.86 3.77 13.68
C SER A 240 10.94 3.48 14.72
N ASN A 241 11.11 4.33 15.72
CA ASN A 241 12.12 4.13 16.76
C ASN A 241 11.71 3.03 17.74
N TYR A 242 12.68 2.27 18.24
CA TYR A 242 12.51 1.41 19.41
C TYR A 242 12.61 2.22 20.71
N GLY A 243 12.03 1.72 21.78
CA GLY A 243 12.07 2.35 23.10
C GLY A 243 11.21 3.60 23.27
N ILE A 244 10.32 3.89 22.32
CA ILE A 244 9.32 4.95 22.40
C ILE A 244 7.95 4.40 22.01
N TYR A 245 6.89 5.08 22.41
CA TYR A 245 5.54 4.73 22.00
C TYR A 245 5.34 5.01 20.50
N SER A 246 4.81 4.04 19.74
CA SER A 246 4.96 4.01 18.29
C SER A 246 3.74 4.48 17.49
N LEU A 247 2.50 4.47 18.06
CA LEU A 247 1.27 4.79 17.33
C LEU A 247 0.39 5.79 18.05
N PHE A 248 -0.01 6.84 17.32
CA PHE A 248 -0.91 7.88 17.82
C PHE A 248 -2.01 8.15 16.81
N TYR A 249 -3.22 8.38 17.31
CA TYR A 249 -4.39 8.71 16.52
C TYR A 249 -5.00 10.04 16.97
N SER A 250 -5.43 10.85 16.02
CA SER A 250 -6.21 12.06 16.23
C SER A 250 -7.53 11.95 15.49
N SER A 251 -8.61 12.40 16.10
CA SER A 251 -9.94 12.55 15.48
C SER A 251 -10.35 14.03 15.32
N ASN A 252 -9.42 14.95 15.50
CA ASN A 252 -9.66 16.39 15.50
C ASN A 252 -8.54 17.17 14.79
N ALA A 253 -8.11 16.66 13.64
CA ALA A 253 -7.11 17.28 12.79
C ALA A 253 -5.75 17.56 13.46
N GLY A 254 -5.36 16.69 14.39
CA GLY A 254 -4.08 16.79 15.11
C GLY A 254 -4.07 17.74 16.31
N GLN A 255 -5.23 18.31 16.73
CA GLN A 255 -5.30 19.16 17.93
C GLN A 255 -5.02 18.37 19.21
N SER A 256 -5.43 17.11 19.24
CA SER A 256 -5.09 16.18 20.32
C SER A 256 -4.80 14.79 19.77
N TRP A 257 -4.03 14.01 20.54
CA TRP A 257 -3.57 12.70 20.13
C TRP A 257 -3.79 11.66 21.22
N GLN A 258 -4.21 10.47 20.81
CA GLN A 258 -4.43 9.30 21.64
C GLN A 258 -3.40 8.22 21.34
N LYS A 259 -2.89 7.56 22.39
CA LYS A 259 -2.02 6.39 22.27
C LYS A 259 -2.84 5.17 21.88
N VAL A 260 -2.55 4.56 20.73
CA VAL A 260 -3.35 3.48 20.16
C VAL A 260 -2.56 2.22 19.78
N ALA A 261 -1.28 2.13 20.16
CA ALA A 261 -0.47 0.95 19.86
C ALA A 261 -0.91 -0.31 20.63
N GLY A 262 -1.64 -0.15 21.73
CA GLY A 262 -2.29 -1.25 22.45
C GLY A 262 -1.33 -2.41 22.75
N ASN A 263 -1.71 -3.63 22.35
CA ASN A 263 -0.95 -4.86 22.57
C ASN A 263 0.36 -4.96 21.76
N LEU A 264 0.67 -4.02 20.87
CA LEU A 264 1.99 -3.92 20.26
C LEU A 264 3.04 -3.33 21.21
N GLU A 265 2.62 -2.67 22.27
CA GLU A 265 3.51 -2.03 23.25
C GLU A 265 3.35 -2.67 24.62
N SER A 266 4.45 -2.83 25.35
CA SER A 266 4.40 -3.38 26.70
C SER A 266 4.02 -2.35 27.77
N ALA A 267 4.13 -1.04 27.48
CA ALA A 267 3.85 0.02 28.44
C ALA A 267 3.32 1.30 27.77
N VAL A 268 2.32 1.89 28.39
CA VAL A 268 1.72 3.19 27.99
C VAL A 268 2.72 4.34 28.04
N ALA A 269 3.70 4.26 28.93
CA ALA A 269 4.66 5.35 29.20
C ALA A 269 5.68 5.60 28.08
N GLY A 270 5.73 4.74 27.05
CA GLY A 270 6.60 4.95 25.90
C GLY A 270 8.02 4.41 26.03
N SER A 271 8.30 3.62 27.06
CA SER A 271 9.51 2.79 27.17
C SER A 271 9.25 1.33 26.77
N GLY A 272 8.27 1.11 25.89
CA GLY A 272 7.83 -0.20 25.50
C GLY A 272 8.83 -0.96 24.64
N THR A 273 8.60 -2.26 24.51
CA THR A 273 9.38 -3.17 23.67
C THR A 273 8.67 -3.47 22.34
N GLY A 274 7.79 -2.55 21.93
CA GLY A 274 7.02 -2.67 20.68
C GLY A 274 7.91 -2.75 19.45
N PRO A 275 7.36 -3.28 18.34
CA PRO A 275 8.07 -3.34 17.07
C PRO A 275 8.26 -1.93 16.50
N SER A 276 9.25 -1.77 15.64
CA SER A 276 9.34 -0.58 14.78
C SER A 276 8.15 -0.55 13.83
N ILE A 277 7.38 0.54 13.82
CA ILE A 277 6.26 0.72 12.89
C ILE A 277 6.77 1.48 11.66
N ARG A 278 6.61 0.91 10.49
CA ARG A 278 7.15 1.42 9.22
C ARG A 278 6.13 2.21 8.42
N SER A 279 4.92 1.68 8.34
CA SER A 279 3.86 2.24 7.51
C SER A 279 2.51 2.05 8.18
N VAL A 280 1.59 2.98 7.96
CA VAL A 280 0.20 2.89 8.45
C VAL A 280 -0.78 3.21 7.33
N SER A 281 -1.97 2.61 7.40
CA SER A 281 -3.07 2.90 6.47
C SER A 281 -4.42 2.79 7.17
N ILE A 282 -5.39 3.57 6.70
CA ILE A 282 -6.79 3.57 7.17
C ILE A 282 -7.67 3.17 6.00
N LEU A 283 -8.46 2.12 6.19
CA LEU A 283 -9.41 1.64 5.20
C LEU A 283 -10.84 1.83 5.71
N PRO A 284 -11.62 2.74 5.12
CA PRO A 284 -13.06 2.82 5.37
C PRO A 284 -13.78 1.56 4.89
N LEU A 285 -14.77 1.12 5.67
CA LEU A 285 -15.63 -0.01 5.35
C LEU A 285 -17.05 0.47 5.01
N PRO A 286 -17.83 -0.30 4.22
CA PRO A 286 -19.19 0.09 3.80
C PRO A 286 -20.18 0.31 4.96
N ASP A 287 -19.95 -0.35 6.10
CA ASP A 287 -20.76 -0.20 7.31
C ASP A 287 -20.44 1.07 8.13
N GLY A 288 -19.59 1.95 7.58
CA GLY A 288 -19.15 3.19 8.21
C GLY A 288 -18.00 3.03 9.21
N LYS A 289 -17.57 1.81 9.49
CA LYS A 289 -16.39 1.54 10.32
C LYS A 289 -15.09 1.77 9.57
N ARG A 290 -13.99 1.56 10.28
CA ARG A 290 -12.63 1.62 9.72
C ARG A 290 -11.88 0.36 10.09
N LYS A 291 -11.04 -0.11 9.18
CA LYS A 291 -9.99 -1.08 9.47
C LYS A 291 -8.64 -0.37 9.35
N TYR A 292 -7.81 -0.58 10.34
CA TYR A 292 -6.50 0.07 10.44
C TYR A 292 -5.41 -0.97 10.18
N PHE A 293 -4.38 -0.59 9.45
CA PHE A 293 -3.25 -1.46 9.15
C PHE A 293 -1.94 -0.80 9.58
N CYS A 294 -1.01 -1.61 10.06
CA CYS A 294 0.36 -1.18 10.27
C CYS A 294 1.36 -2.26 9.80
N GLY A 295 2.29 -1.82 8.95
CA GLY A 295 3.48 -2.57 8.58
C GLY A 295 4.54 -2.36 9.65
N THR A 296 5.08 -3.45 10.17
CA THR A 296 6.00 -3.44 11.30
C THR A 296 7.28 -4.21 11.00
N SER A 297 8.27 -4.13 11.90
CA SER A 297 9.48 -4.95 11.82
C SER A 297 9.25 -6.46 12.03
N ILE A 298 8.03 -6.87 12.40
CA ILE A 298 7.67 -8.27 12.72
C ILE A 298 6.35 -8.72 12.06
N GLY A 299 5.93 -8.10 10.98
CA GLY A 299 4.75 -8.51 10.22
C GLY A 299 3.78 -7.38 9.92
N LEU A 300 2.71 -7.73 9.21
CA LEU A 300 1.54 -6.89 8.97
C LEU A 300 0.53 -7.09 10.08
N TYR A 301 0.06 -6.00 10.68
CA TYR A 301 -0.98 -6.06 11.70
C TYR A 301 -2.19 -5.23 11.29
N SER A 302 -3.37 -5.64 11.75
CA SER A 302 -4.60 -4.87 11.59
C SER A 302 -5.39 -4.75 12.90
N ALA A 303 -6.26 -3.73 12.95
CA ALA A 303 -7.24 -3.55 14.04
C ALA A 303 -8.56 -3.02 13.47
N ASP A 304 -9.68 -3.50 14.00
CA ASP A 304 -11.02 -3.04 13.60
C ASP A 304 -11.50 -1.82 14.40
N THR A 305 -10.87 -1.55 15.54
CA THR A 305 -11.21 -0.43 16.42
C THR A 305 -9.96 0.07 17.11
N LEU A 306 -9.77 1.39 17.14
CA LEU A 306 -8.72 2.01 17.95
C LEU A 306 -9.26 2.35 19.33
N ILE A 307 -8.56 1.88 20.35
CA ILE A 307 -8.90 2.09 21.76
C ILE A 307 -7.72 2.76 22.45
N LEU A 308 -8.01 3.80 23.22
CA LEU A 308 -6.99 4.49 24.01
C LEU A 308 -6.25 3.52 24.93
N HIS A 309 -4.95 3.46 24.82
CA HIS A 309 -4.09 2.71 25.71
C HIS A 309 -3.89 3.50 27.03
N ALA A 310 -4.32 2.95 28.12
CA ALA A 310 -4.20 3.51 29.48
C ALA A 310 -3.69 2.44 30.44
N SER A 311 -3.25 2.86 31.63
CA SER A 311 -2.73 1.93 32.65
C SER A 311 -3.72 0.84 33.09
N THR A 312 -5.05 1.11 32.97
CA THR A 312 -6.12 0.20 33.31
C THR A 312 -6.77 -0.48 32.11
N ASN A 313 -6.35 -0.11 30.87
CA ASN A 313 -6.89 -0.66 29.64
C ASN A 313 -5.74 -0.90 28.64
N PRO A 314 -5.49 -2.14 28.20
CA PRO A 314 -4.44 -2.46 27.25
C PRO A 314 -4.64 -1.79 25.87
N GLY A 315 -5.83 -1.24 25.60
CA GLY A 315 -6.11 -0.49 24.39
C GLY A 315 -6.40 -1.37 23.18
N THR A 316 -6.02 -0.84 22.02
CA THR A 316 -6.25 -1.47 20.72
C THR A 316 -5.68 -2.89 20.67
N GLN A 317 -6.47 -3.82 20.13
CA GLN A 317 -6.05 -5.18 19.86
C GLN A 317 -5.63 -5.30 18.40
N TRP A 318 -4.33 -5.26 18.17
CA TRP A 318 -3.74 -5.49 16.86
C TRP A 318 -3.54 -6.97 16.62
N VAL A 319 -4.00 -7.46 15.48
CA VAL A 319 -3.94 -8.87 15.06
C VAL A 319 -2.92 -9.02 13.94
N LEU A 320 -2.03 -10.01 14.04
CA LEU A 320 -1.09 -10.35 12.98
C LEU A 320 -1.85 -10.93 11.79
N GLU A 321 -1.73 -10.28 10.64
CA GLU A 321 -2.35 -10.70 9.39
C GLU A 321 -1.49 -11.75 8.66
N ALA A 322 -2.13 -12.77 8.10
CA ALA A 322 -1.53 -13.74 7.18
C ALA A 322 -0.18 -14.30 7.67
N ALA A 323 -0.15 -14.78 8.92
CA ALA A 323 1.08 -15.24 9.58
C ALA A 323 1.80 -16.39 8.84
N ASP A 324 1.06 -17.22 8.14
CA ASP A 324 1.49 -18.37 7.35
C ASP A 324 1.83 -18.03 5.89
N VAL A 325 1.44 -16.85 5.41
CA VAL A 325 1.66 -16.40 4.03
C VAL A 325 2.71 -15.30 3.96
N ILE A 326 2.48 -14.17 4.67
CA ILE A 326 3.42 -13.05 4.76
C ILE A 326 4.51 -13.36 5.78
N GLY A 327 4.14 -13.97 6.90
CA GLY A 327 5.06 -14.31 7.98
C GLY A 327 5.40 -13.11 8.88
N ARG A 328 6.38 -13.33 9.75
CA ARG A 328 6.93 -12.33 10.68
C ARG A 328 8.16 -11.64 10.07
N VAL A 329 7.97 -11.04 8.90
CA VAL A 329 8.99 -10.29 8.17
C VAL A 329 8.77 -8.79 8.33
N VAL A 330 9.76 -7.98 8.01
CA VAL A 330 9.58 -6.53 7.96
C VAL A 330 8.59 -6.19 6.83
N VAL A 331 7.51 -5.48 7.17
CA VAL A 331 6.55 -4.90 6.21
C VAL A 331 6.81 -3.40 6.15
N GLU A 332 7.43 -2.98 5.07
CA GLU A 332 7.93 -1.60 4.92
C GLU A 332 6.86 -0.64 4.42
N ALA A 333 5.95 -1.12 3.57
CA ALA A 333 4.90 -0.29 2.97
C ALA A 333 3.54 -0.99 3.02
N VAL A 334 2.51 -0.25 3.37
CA VAL A 334 1.11 -0.68 3.31
C VAL A 334 0.29 0.41 2.62
N GLN A 335 -0.50 0.03 1.63
CA GLN A 335 -1.45 0.92 0.96
C GLN A 335 -2.84 0.29 0.94
N THR A 336 -3.87 1.13 0.98
CA THR A 336 -5.26 0.70 0.87
C THR A 336 -6.01 1.51 -0.17
N ARG A 337 -7.01 0.89 -0.80
CA ARG A 337 -7.97 1.55 -1.68
C ARG A 337 -9.38 1.37 -1.11
N ALA A 338 -10.02 2.50 -0.83
CA ALA A 338 -11.31 2.52 -0.13
C ALA A 338 -12.48 1.99 -0.99
N SER A 339 -12.41 2.16 -2.31
CA SER A 339 -13.51 1.86 -3.24
C SER A 339 -13.83 0.38 -3.37
N ASP A 340 -12.86 -0.52 -3.18
CA ASP A 340 -13.01 -1.97 -3.32
C ASP A 340 -12.35 -2.77 -2.19
N GLY A 341 -11.79 -2.09 -1.20
CA GLY A 341 -11.15 -2.72 -0.06
C GLY A 341 -9.81 -3.39 -0.36
N LEU A 342 -9.13 -2.98 -1.42
CA LEU A 342 -7.78 -3.47 -1.72
C LEU A 342 -6.81 -3.07 -0.60
N VAL A 343 -6.06 -4.05 -0.12
CA VAL A 343 -4.92 -3.87 0.79
C VAL A 343 -3.71 -4.48 0.13
N ILE A 344 -2.62 -3.71 0.04
CA ILE A 344 -1.33 -4.24 -0.42
C ILE A 344 -0.25 -4.01 0.62
N ALA A 345 0.67 -4.97 0.72
CA ALA A 345 1.78 -4.95 1.66
C ALA A 345 3.09 -5.29 0.95
N GLY A 346 4.09 -4.41 1.07
CA GLY A 346 5.43 -4.61 0.55
C GLY A 346 6.40 -4.98 1.67
N THR A 347 7.16 -6.04 1.47
CA THR A 347 8.02 -6.63 2.50
C THR A 347 9.50 -6.42 2.20
N HIS A 348 10.30 -6.57 3.24
CA HIS A 348 11.74 -6.71 3.11
C HIS A 348 12.06 -8.18 2.85
N ALA A 349 12.45 -8.48 1.62
CA ALA A 349 12.91 -9.80 1.16
C ALA A 349 11.86 -10.93 1.18
N ASN A 350 10.55 -10.62 1.07
CA ASN A 350 9.52 -11.66 0.93
C ASN A 350 8.43 -11.31 -0.12
N GLY A 351 8.66 -10.29 -0.96
CA GLY A 351 7.76 -9.91 -2.04
C GLY A 351 6.66 -8.93 -1.63
N VAL A 352 5.64 -8.82 -2.51
CA VAL A 352 4.47 -7.95 -2.36
C VAL A 352 3.22 -8.81 -2.32
N TYR A 353 2.31 -8.48 -1.42
CA TYR A 353 1.06 -9.20 -1.18
C TYR A 353 -0.12 -8.26 -1.37
N SER A 354 -1.22 -8.77 -1.89
CA SER A 354 -2.47 -8.03 -2.05
C SER A 354 -3.67 -8.86 -1.62
N LYS A 355 -4.71 -8.20 -1.14
CA LYS A 355 -6.01 -8.79 -0.83
C LYS A 355 -7.10 -7.75 -0.90
N ASN A 356 -8.22 -8.08 -1.51
CA ASN A 356 -9.46 -7.33 -1.37
C ASN A 356 -10.23 -7.87 -0.17
N ILE A 357 -10.51 -7.00 0.81
CA ILE A 357 -11.21 -7.39 2.05
C ILE A 357 -12.69 -7.03 2.02
N LEU A 358 -13.11 -6.21 1.05
CA LEU A 358 -14.53 -5.98 0.77
C LEU A 358 -15.01 -6.98 -0.28
N PRO A 359 -16.24 -7.48 -0.17
CA PRO A 359 -16.82 -8.25 -1.26
C PRO A 359 -16.85 -7.36 -2.52
N VAL A 360 -16.46 -7.90 -3.64
CA VAL A 360 -16.58 -7.20 -4.93
C VAL A 360 -18.07 -6.99 -5.18
N THR A 361 -18.58 -5.78 -4.92
CA THR A 361 -19.96 -5.41 -5.24
C THR A 361 -20.06 -5.19 -6.74
N GLY A 362 -20.27 -6.24 -7.50
CA GLY A 362 -20.33 -6.16 -8.95
C GLY A 362 -20.57 -7.51 -9.66
N SER A 363 -20.43 -8.62 -8.96
CA SER A 363 -21.04 -9.87 -9.36
C SER A 363 -22.32 -10.06 -8.54
N ASN A 364 -23.44 -10.35 -9.18
CA ASN A 364 -24.59 -10.94 -8.52
C ASN A 364 -24.08 -12.16 -7.74
N GLU A 365 -23.74 -11.99 -6.46
CA GLU A 365 -23.61 -13.10 -5.55
C GLU A 365 -25.02 -13.67 -5.38
N PRO A 366 -25.32 -14.89 -5.88
CA PRO A 366 -26.49 -15.58 -5.39
C PRO A 366 -26.25 -15.78 -3.88
N GLY A 367 -27.16 -15.34 -3.05
CA GLY A 367 -27.04 -15.47 -1.59
C GLY A 367 -27.00 -16.92 -1.13
N SER A 368 -25.88 -17.52 -1.25
CA SER A 368 -25.29 -18.66 -0.53
C SER A 368 -23.99 -19.06 -1.23
N ALA A 369 -22.91 -19.21 -0.49
CA ALA A 369 -21.64 -19.65 -1.04
C ALA A 369 -21.86 -21.03 -1.71
N ILE A 370 -21.70 -21.06 -3.03
CA ILE A 370 -21.72 -22.34 -3.78
C ILE A 370 -20.51 -23.11 -3.29
N GLN A 371 -20.74 -24.26 -2.69
CA GLN A 371 -19.69 -25.19 -2.28
C GLN A 371 -19.71 -26.41 -3.18
N ILE A 372 -18.56 -26.70 -3.77
CA ILE A 372 -18.37 -27.95 -4.55
C ILE A 372 -17.58 -28.90 -3.67
N LYS A 373 -18.17 -30.06 -3.36
CA LYS A 373 -17.53 -31.13 -2.60
C LYS A 373 -17.27 -32.32 -3.52
N CYS A 374 -16.13 -32.95 -3.42
CA CYS A 374 -15.77 -34.16 -4.16
C CYS A 374 -15.19 -35.19 -3.18
N TRP A 375 -15.75 -36.39 -3.19
CA TRP A 375 -15.26 -37.48 -2.34
C TRP A 375 -15.52 -38.87 -2.97
N PRO A 376 -14.75 -39.92 -2.59
CA PRO A 376 -13.57 -39.85 -1.73
C PRO A 376 -12.43 -39.09 -2.39
N ASN A 377 -11.56 -38.54 -1.58
CA ASN A 377 -10.32 -37.93 -2.05
C ASN A 377 -9.17 -38.43 -1.14
N PRO A 378 -8.20 -39.21 -1.64
CA PRO A 378 -8.03 -39.65 -3.05
C PRO A 378 -9.14 -40.57 -3.54
N VAL A 379 -9.41 -40.51 -4.84
CA VAL A 379 -10.41 -41.34 -5.53
C VAL A 379 -9.72 -42.53 -6.25
N GLN A 380 -10.37 -43.69 -6.25
CA GLN A 380 -9.85 -44.89 -6.94
C GLN A 380 -10.70 -45.30 -8.14
N GLU A 381 -12.01 -45.42 -7.97
CA GLU A 381 -12.92 -45.93 -9.02
C GLU A 381 -14.00 -44.91 -9.39
N SER A 382 -14.62 -44.30 -8.41
CA SER A 382 -15.68 -43.31 -8.62
C SER A 382 -15.63 -42.21 -7.60
N ALA A 383 -15.95 -40.97 -8.02
CA ALA A 383 -16.10 -39.82 -7.17
C ALA A 383 -17.55 -39.31 -7.19
N VAL A 384 -17.97 -38.80 -6.05
CA VAL A 384 -19.23 -38.05 -5.93
C VAL A 384 -18.91 -36.56 -5.97
N ILE A 385 -19.55 -35.83 -6.87
CA ILE A 385 -19.53 -34.38 -6.93
C ILE A 385 -20.83 -33.89 -6.32
N GLN A 386 -20.77 -33.04 -5.34
CA GLN A 386 -21.93 -32.38 -4.72
C GLN A 386 -21.76 -30.87 -4.75
N VAL A 387 -22.78 -30.17 -5.23
CA VAL A 387 -22.87 -28.71 -5.23
C VAL A 387 -23.93 -28.30 -4.22
N GLU A 388 -23.55 -27.46 -3.28
CA GLU A 388 -24.40 -26.92 -2.23
C GLU A 388 -24.61 -25.42 -2.45
N GLY A 389 -25.75 -24.89 -2.03
CA GLY A 389 -26.05 -23.45 -2.08
C GLY A 389 -26.79 -22.98 -3.34
N VAL A 390 -26.88 -23.79 -4.38
CA VAL A 390 -27.59 -23.45 -5.62
C VAL A 390 -28.18 -24.71 -6.29
N SER A 391 -29.24 -24.56 -7.08
CA SER A 391 -29.72 -25.63 -7.94
C SER A 391 -28.90 -25.63 -9.25
N VAL A 392 -28.30 -26.77 -9.58
CA VAL A 392 -27.41 -26.95 -10.75
C VAL A 392 -28.01 -27.72 -11.90
N SER A 393 -29.33 -27.94 -11.91
CA SER A 393 -29.97 -28.66 -13.00
C SER A 393 -29.71 -27.97 -14.35
N GLY A 394 -29.00 -28.68 -15.24
CA GLY A 394 -28.58 -28.18 -16.55
C GLY A 394 -27.23 -27.44 -16.54
N ALA A 395 -26.60 -27.23 -15.40
CA ALA A 395 -25.28 -26.61 -15.33
C ALA A 395 -24.18 -27.57 -15.85
N VAL A 396 -23.11 -27.00 -16.40
CA VAL A 396 -21.94 -27.76 -16.88
C VAL A 396 -20.87 -27.77 -15.82
N CYS A 397 -20.50 -28.95 -15.34
CA CYS A 397 -19.34 -29.14 -14.45
C CYS A 397 -18.12 -29.55 -15.30
N SER A 398 -17.05 -28.78 -15.24
CA SER A 398 -15.80 -29.02 -15.97
C SER A 398 -14.72 -29.48 -15.01
N ILE A 399 -14.04 -30.55 -15.36
CA ILE A 399 -12.95 -31.17 -14.60
C ILE A 399 -11.64 -30.93 -15.36
N TYR A 400 -10.64 -30.44 -14.67
CA TYR A 400 -9.33 -30.10 -15.22
C TYR A 400 -8.21 -30.91 -14.55
N ASP A 401 -7.13 -31.14 -15.28
CA ASP A 401 -5.89 -31.66 -14.68
C ASP A 401 -5.12 -30.57 -13.91
N MET A 402 -4.07 -30.97 -13.24
CA MET A 402 -3.18 -30.05 -12.48
C MET A 402 -2.46 -29.01 -13.35
N LYS A 403 -2.49 -29.15 -14.66
CA LYS A 403 -1.92 -28.22 -15.64
C LYS A 403 -2.96 -27.27 -16.24
N GLY A 404 -4.24 -27.43 -15.84
CA GLY A 404 -5.35 -26.61 -16.32
C GLY A 404 -5.96 -27.10 -17.65
N HIS A 405 -5.63 -28.30 -18.14
CA HIS A 405 -6.27 -28.86 -19.32
C HIS A 405 -7.62 -29.47 -18.94
N LEU A 406 -8.63 -29.18 -19.76
CA LEU A 406 -9.95 -29.78 -19.59
C LEU A 406 -9.88 -31.29 -19.83
N VAL A 407 -10.26 -32.07 -18.83
CA VAL A 407 -10.22 -33.52 -18.84
C VAL A 407 -11.61 -34.11 -19.10
N ARG A 408 -12.65 -33.51 -18.54
CA ARG A 408 -14.04 -33.96 -18.69
C ARG A 408 -15.04 -32.84 -18.44
N GLN A 409 -16.18 -32.92 -19.10
CA GLN A 409 -17.37 -32.11 -18.82
C GLN A 409 -18.57 -32.99 -18.51
N LEU A 410 -19.39 -32.54 -17.59
CA LEU A 410 -20.61 -33.21 -17.12
C LEU A 410 -21.77 -32.21 -17.12
N ASN A 411 -22.91 -32.61 -17.67
CA ASN A 411 -24.14 -31.84 -17.49
C ASN A 411 -24.82 -32.33 -16.21
N MET A 412 -24.81 -31.53 -15.19
CA MET A 412 -25.40 -31.81 -13.89
C MET A 412 -26.92 -31.86 -13.99
N GLN A 413 -27.53 -32.98 -13.68
CA GLN A 413 -28.98 -33.12 -13.62
C GLN A 413 -29.52 -32.86 -12.21
N GLN A 414 -28.68 -33.11 -11.22
CA GLN A 414 -28.97 -32.94 -9.78
C GLN A 414 -27.76 -32.32 -9.09
N ASN A 415 -28.00 -31.80 -7.90
CA ASN A 415 -26.92 -31.23 -7.07
C ASN A 415 -25.87 -32.27 -6.59
N ARG A 416 -26.09 -33.53 -6.89
CA ARG A 416 -25.19 -34.64 -6.56
C ARG A 416 -25.13 -35.62 -7.71
N GLU A 417 -23.95 -35.81 -8.27
CA GLU A 417 -23.63 -36.72 -9.35
C GLU A 417 -22.47 -37.64 -8.99
N THR A 418 -22.52 -38.87 -9.46
CA THR A 418 -21.41 -39.84 -9.32
C THR A 418 -20.73 -40.01 -10.66
N ILE A 419 -19.42 -39.86 -10.67
CA ILE A 419 -18.57 -40.00 -11.88
C ILE A 419 -17.64 -41.20 -11.77
N ASP A 420 -17.53 -41.96 -12.84
CA ASP A 420 -16.45 -42.95 -13.02
C ASP A 420 -15.16 -42.22 -13.36
N VAL A 421 -14.09 -42.50 -12.64
CA VAL A 421 -12.78 -41.85 -12.81
C VAL A 421 -11.72 -42.75 -13.44
N HIS A 422 -12.04 -43.99 -13.81
CA HIS A 422 -11.07 -44.91 -14.39
C HIS A 422 -10.39 -44.41 -15.66
N SER A 423 -11.06 -43.55 -16.42
CA SER A 423 -10.56 -42.95 -17.64
C SER A 423 -9.87 -41.61 -17.44
N LEU A 424 -9.79 -41.08 -16.18
CA LEU A 424 -9.17 -39.81 -15.88
C LEU A 424 -7.69 -40.00 -15.54
N PRO A 425 -6.81 -38.99 -15.82
CA PRO A 425 -5.42 -39.01 -15.39
C PRO A 425 -5.33 -39.13 -13.89
N ALA A 426 -4.27 -39.75 -13.38
CA ALA A 426 -4.07 -39.98 -11.94
C ALA A 426 -3.98 -38.67 -11.10
N GLU A 427 -3.80 -37.51 -11.74
CA GLU A 427 -3.66 -36.20 -11.11
C GLU A 427 -4.72 -35.20 -11.67
N PHE A 428 -5.98 -35.32 -11.26
CA PHE A 428 -6.99 -34.31 -11.53
C PHE A 428 -7.47 -33.68 -10.22
N MET A 429 -7.67 -32.34 -10.20
CA MET A 429 -7.97 -31.67 -8.92
C MET A 429 -8.66 -30.30 -9.02
N CYS A 430 -9.20 -29.87 -10.14
CA CYS A 430 -9.94 -28.60 -10.19
C CYS A 430 -11.30 -28.78 -10.86
N MET A 431 -12.35 -28.28 -10.22
CA MET A 431 -13.70 -28.32 -10.73
C MET A 431 -14.31 -26.93 -10.72
N THR A 432 -14.92 -26.53 -11.83
CA THR A 432 -15.75 -25.34 -11.92
C THR A 432 -17.13 -25.74 -12.43
N CYS A 433 -18.19 -25.22 -11.83
CA CYS A 433 -19.54 -25.34 -12.32
C CYS A 433 -20.02 -23.96 -12.77
N GLY A 434 -20.35 -23.82 -14.05
CA GLY A 434 -20.92 -22.61 -14.62
C GLY A 434 -22.25 -22.93 -15.29
N GLY A 435 -23.23 -22.04 -15.15
CA GLY A 435 -24.52 -22.11 -15.81
C GLY A 435 -24.81 -20.84 -16.58
#